data_25b099d0136c756a642782e92e533919
#
_entry.id   25b099d0136c756a642782e92e533919
#
_cell.length_a   1.000
_cell.length_b   1.000
_cell.length_c   1.000
_cell.angle_alpha   90.00
_cell.angle_beta   90.00
_cell.angle_gamma   90.00
#
_symmetry.space_group_name_H-M   'P 1'
#
loop_
_entity.id
_entity.type
_entity.pdbx_description
1 polymer ?
#
loop_
_entity_poly.entity_id
_entity_poly.type
_entity_poly.pdbx_seq_one_letter_code
_entity_poly.pdbx_strand_id
1 'polypeptide(L)'
;MKTDLYKQTEKRLYDYPFLIKRIEMIQKRLEELEPGSLPSRSIYIATNSNRIYNDFVAAEATNIADFKILLQKELKEKQSLVFEIEKSLECLTDLERKVIVMRYFKMQRMTEISDNLGYSREYGSRVRKRAVNKIGMVLWGVTSEEMDETRNNNRNKKN
;
A
#
# COMPACT_ATOMS: atom_id res chain seq x y z
N MET A 1 -20.56 13.25 7.29
CA MET A 1 -19.61 14.00 6.43
C MET A 1 -19.36 13.16 5.19
N LYS A 2 -19.79 13.60 4.00
CA LYS A 2 -19.43 12.90 2.75
C LYS A 2 -17.92 13.10 2.54
N THR A 3 -17.16 12.05 2.56
CA THR A 3 -15.71 12.05 2.42
C THR A 3 -15.35 12.27 0.94
N ASP A 4 -14.33 13.08 0.67
CA ASP A 4 -13.83 13.34 -0.69
C ASP A 4 -13.17 12.09 -1.26
N LEU A 5 -13.92 11.29 -2.00
CA LEU A 5 -13.45 10.03 -2.59
C LEU A 5 -12.29 10.26 -3.57
N TYR A 6 -12.29 11.40 -4.28
CA TYR A 6 -11.17 11.74 -5.16
C TYR A 6 -9.86 11.86 -4.39
N LYS A 7 -9.85 12.60 -3.27
CA LYS A 7 -8.65 12.74 -2.42
C LYS A 7 -8.24 11.42 -1.77
N GLN A 8 -9.22 10.60 -1.37
CA GLN A 8 -8.91 9.27 -0.85
C GLN A 8 -8.27 8.38 -1.91
N THR A 9 -8.74 8.46 -3.16
CA THR A 9 -8.13 7.75 -4.29
C THR A 9 -6.70 8.22 -4.52
N GLU A 10 -6.47 9.56 -4.58
CA GLU A 10 -5.11 10.10 -4.70
C GLU A 10 -4.20 9.63 -3.56
N LYS A 11 -4.69 9.64 -2.32
CA LYS A 11 -3.94 9.16 -1.17
C LYS A 11 -3.54 7.69 -1.33
N ARG A 12 -4.48 6.80 -1.69
CA ARG A 12 -4.17 5.38 -1.94
C ARG A 12 -3.11 5.20 -3.03
N LEU A 13 -3.17 6.00 -4.10
CA LEU A 13 -2.17 5.95 -5.18
C LEU A 13 -0.78 6.42 -4.70
N TYR A 14 -0.71 7.47 -3.86
CA TYR A 14 0.56 7.90 -3.25
C TYR A 14 1.11 6.89 -2.26
N ASP A 15 0.25 6.16 -1.56
CA ASP A 15 0.66 5.14 -0.58
C ASP A 15 1.18 3.85 -1.25
N TYR A 16 0.85 3.61 -2.53
CA TYR A 16 1.18 2.37 -3.25
C TYR A 16 2.68 1.99 -3.19
N PRO A 17 3.65 2.86 -3.50
CA PRO A 17 5.08 2.49 -3.43
C PRO A 17 5.52 2.09 -2.01
N PHE A 18 4.95 2.73 -0.99
CA PHE A 18 5.24 2.43 0.41
C PHE A 18 4.62 1.10 0.85
N LEU A 19 3.41 0.77 0.33
CA LEU A 19 2.79 -0.55 0.55
C LEU A 19 3.67 -1.67 0.00
N ILE A 20 4.20 -1.53 -1.22
CA ILE A 20 5.12 -2.50 -1.83
C ILE A 20 6.36 -2.68 -0.95
N LYS A 21 7.00 -1.59 -0.52
CA LYS A 21 8.16 -1.65 0.36
C LYS A 21 7.85 -2.29 1.71
N ARG A 22 6.69 -2.00 2.29
CA ARG A 22 6.26 -2.63 3.55
C ARG A 22 6.05 -4.13 3.39
N ILE A 23 5.45 -4.57 2.28
CA ILE A 23 5.29 -5.99 1.95
C ILE A 23 6.65 -6.69 1.89
N GLU A 24 7.62 -6.14 1.15
CA GLU A 24 8.98 -6.68 1.06
C GLU A 24 9.64 -6.82 2.45
N MET A 25 9.50 -5.81 3.30
CA MET A 25 10.04 -5.83 4.66
C MET A 25 9.39 -6.91 5.55
N ILE A 26 8.07 -7.07 5.46
CA ILE A 26 7.34 -8.09 6.22
C ILE A 26 7.75 -9.49 5.75
N GLN A 27 7.81 -9.71 4.44
CA GLN A 27 8.23 -10.99 3.86
C GLN A 27 9.63 -11.37 4.33
N LYS A 28 10.59 -10.45 4.24
CA LYS A 28 11.95 -10.66 4.74
C LYS A 28 11.96 -10.98 6.23
N ARG A 29 11.15 -10.28 7.03
CA ARG A 29 11.07 -10.55 8.47
C ARG A 29 10.48 -11.92 8.79
N LEU A 30 9.48 -12.35 8.02
CA LEU A 30 8.92 -13.69 8.15
C LEU A 30 9.95 -14.78 7.80
N GLU A 31 10.76 -14.58 6.75
CA GLU A 31 11.86 -15.49 6.38
C GLU A 31 12.90 -15.61 7.51
N GLU A 32 13.27 -14.47 8.13
CA GLU A 32 14.21 -14.45 9.26
C GLU A 32 13.69 -15.20 10.50
N LEU A 33 12.38 -15.32 10.65
CA LEU A 33 11.73 -16.03 11.77
C LEU A 33 11.49 -17.52 11.49
N GLU A 34 11.84 -18.02 10.30
CA GLU A 34 11.72 -19.46 10.01
C GLU A 34 12.75 -20.28 10.80
N PRO A 35 12.38 -21.52 11.24
CA PRO A 35 13.28 -22.42 11.92
C PRO A 35 14.51 -22.72 11.03
N GLY A 36 15.70 -22.41 11.51
CA GLY A 36 16.96 -22.58 10.78
C GLY A 36 17.55 -21.29 10.18
N SER A 37 16.78 -20.21 10.08
CA SER A 37 17.29 -18.89 9.69
C SER A 37 17.85 -18.08 10.86
N LEU A 38 17.45 -18.42 12.08
CA LEU A 38 18.01 -17.81 13.28
C LEU A 38 19.45 -18.29 13.45
N PRO A 39 20.44 -17.39 13.58
CA PRO A 39 21.78 -17.81 13.98
C PRO A 39 21.63 -18.59 15.27
N SER A 40 22.17 -19.81 15.29
CA SER A 40 22.24 -20.63 16.51
C SER A 40 22.99 -19.82 17.56
N ARG A 41 22.29 -18.99 18.30
CA ARG A 41 22.79 -18.47 19.56
C ARG A 41 22.83 -19.70 20.46
N SER A 42 23.95 -20.37 20.44
CA SER A 42 24.35 -21.27 21.49
C SER A 42 24.30 -20.49 22.79
N ILE A 43 23.14 -20.47 23.41
CA ILE A 43 23.04 -20.13 24.82
C ILE A 43 23.57 -21.37 25.54
N TYR A 44 24.88 -21.42 25.68
CA TYR A 44 25.52 -22.31 26.68
C TYR A 44 25.14 -21.76 28.06
N ILE A 45 23.94 -22.07 28.49
CA ILE A 45 23.62 -22.04 29.93
C ILE A 45 23.77 -23.45 30.42
N ALA A 46 25.01 -23.76 30.78
CA ALA A 46 25.28 -24.90 31.67
C ALA A 46 24.67 -24.59 33.04
N THR A 47 23.44 -25.01 33.31
CA THR A 47 22.93 -25.07 34.68
C THR A 47 21.79 -26.07 34.85
N ASN A 48 21.83 -26.71 36.00
CA ASN A 48 21.02 -27.78 36.52
C ASN A 48 19.54 -27.45 36.78
N SER A 49 18.81 -26.84 35.86
CA SER A 49 17.36 -26.73 36.00
C SER A 49 16.65 -26.80 34.66
N ASN A 50 16.51 -27.99 34.13
CA ASN A 50 15.80 -28.29 32.89
C ASN A 50 14.36 -27.72 32.81
N ARG A 51 13.73 -27.47 33.94
CA ARG A 51 12.33 -27.03 33.99
C ARG A 51 12.18 -25.56 33.66
N ILE A 52 12.97 -24.69 34.30
CA ILE A 52 12.95 -23.22 34.03
C ILE A 52 13.41 -22.92 32.61
N TYR A 53 14.39 -23.63 32.08
CA TYR A 53 14.86 -23.51 30.70
C TYR A 53 13.78 -23.89 29.70
N ASN A 54 13.07 -25.00 29.91
CA ASN A 54 11.99 -25.45 29.04
C ASN A 54 10.81 -24.45 29.04
N ASP A 55 10.46 -23.89 30.19
CA ASP A 55 9.39 -22.88 30.29
C ASP A 55 9.78 -21.58 29.60
N PHE A 56 11.04 -21.15 29.69
CA PHE A 56 11.56 -19.98 29.00
C PHE A 56 11.57 -20.16 27.47
N VAL A 57 12.08 -21.31 27.00
CA VAL A 57 12.11 -21.62 25.55
C VAL A 57 10.71 -21.77 25.00
N ALA A 58 9.77 -22.36 25.76
CA ALA A 58 8.38 -22.45 25.35
C ALA A 58 7.71 -21.07 25.27
N ALA A 59 7.96 -20.17 26.23
CA ALA A 59 7.46 -18.82 26.24
C ALA A 59 8.01 -17.98 25.04
N GLU A 60 9.33 -18.12 24.76
CA GLU A 60 9.95 -17.44 23.62
C GLU A 60 9.41 -17.96 22.29
N ALA A 61 9.22 -19.26 22.13
CA ALA A 61 8.62 -19.87 20.95
C ALA A 61 7.17 -19.42 20.75
N THR A 62 6.38 -19.28 21.81
CA THR A 62 5.01 -18.75 21.76
C THR A 62 5.00 -17.30 21.31
N ASN A 63 5.87 -16.46 21.84
CA ASN A 63 5.99 -15.06 21.45
C ASN A 63 6.37 -14.90 19.96
N ILE A 64 7.27 -15.75 19.46
CA ILE A 64 7.64 -15.77 18.03
C ILE A 64 6.45 -16.19 17.17
N ALA A 65 5.70 -17.21 17.58
CA ALA A 65 4.52 -17.68 16.85
C ALA A 65 3.44 -16.60 16.77
N ASP A 66 3.14 -15.94 17.88
CA ASP A 66 2.18 -14.83 17.93
C ASP A 66 2.62 -13.66 17.05
N PHE A 67 3.90 -13.33 17.06
CA PHE A 67 4.46 -12.28 16.22
C PHE A 67 4.38 -12.64 14.73
N LYS A 68 4.65 -13.88 14.34
CA LYS A 68 4.43 -14.36 12.97
C LYS A 68 3.00 -14.21 12.52
N ILE A 69 2.03 -14.57 13.36
CA ILE A 69 0.61 -14.43 13.06
C ILE A 69 0.24 -12.96 12.77
N LEU A 70 0.74 -12.03 13.59
CA LEU A 70 0.51 -10.61 13.39
C LEU A 70 1.11 -10.10 12.07
N LEU A 71 2.35 -10.52 11.76
CA LEU A 71 3.00 -10.16 10.49
C LEU A 71 2.28 -10.74 9.28
N GLN A 72 1.82 -11.99 9.36
CA GLN A 72 1.05 -12.62 8.28
C GLN A 72 -0.29 -11.91 8.04
N LYS A 73 -0.96 -11.51 9.11
CA LYS A 73 -2.20 -10.71 9.01
C LYS A 73 -1.93 -9.37 8.33
N GLU A 74 -0.91 -8.63 8.79
CA GLU A 74 -0.53 -7.35 8.18
C GLU A 74 -0.15 -7.54 6.70
N LEU A 75 0.62 -8.58 6.37
CA LEU A 75 1.01 -8.90 5.00
C LEU A 75 -0.22 -9.06 4.10
N LYS A 76 -1.18 -9.87 4.53
CA LYS A 76 -2.43 -10.12 3.79
C LYS A 76 -3.22 -8.84 3.57
N GLU A 77 -3.34 -7.98 4.59
CA GLU A 77 -4.02 -6.68 4.49
C GLU A 77 -3.34 -5.77 3.46
N LYS A 78 -2.00 -5.66 3.51
CA LYS A 78 -1.25 -4.82 2.56
C LYS A 78 -1.31 -5.37 1.13
N GLN A 79 -1.21 -6.68 0.95
CA GLN A 79 -1.36 -7.34 -0.35
C GLN A 79 -2.75 -7.12 -0.95
N SER A 80 -3.82 -7.16 -0.14
CA SER A 80 -5.17 -6.86 -0.61
C SER A 80 -5.29 -5.43 -1.14
N LEU A 81 -4.74 -4.44 -0.40
CA LEU A 81 -4.73 -3.05 -0.85
C LEU A 81 -3.97 -2.84 -2.16
N VAL A 82 -2.81 -3.49 -2.31
CA VAL A 82 -2.02 -3.46 -3.55
C VAL A 82 -2.81 -4.07 -4.69
N PHE A 83 -3.40 -5.23 -4.48
CA PHE A 83 -4.22 -5.92 -5.48
C PHE A 83 -5.41 -5.06 -5.95
N GLU A 84 -6.13 -4.41 -5.04
CA GLU A 84 -7.24 -3.50 -5.38
C GLU A 84 -6.76 -2.33 -6.27
N ILE A 85 -5.60 -1.73 -5.94
CA ILE A 85 -5.02 -0.65 -6.75
C ILE A 85 -4.63 -1.18 -8.14
N GLU A 86 -3.90 -2.29 -8.22
CA GLU A 86 -3.46 -2.89 -9.50
C GLU A 86 -4.65 -3.25 -10.39
N LYS A 87 -5.69 -3.85 -9.82
CA LYS A 87 -6.93 -4.15 -10.54
C LYS A 87 -7.63 -2.89 -11.05
N SER A 88 -7.64 -1.83 -10.27
CA SER A 88 -8.21 -0.56 -10.71
C SER A 88 -7.46 0.08 -11.88
N LEU A 89 -6.16 -0.21 -12.04
CA LEU A 89 -5.38 0.29 -13.18
C LEU A 89 -5.76 -0.39 -14.51
N GLU A 90 -6.38 -1.55 -14.47
CA GLU A 90 -6.78 -2.28 -15.68
C GLU A 90 -7.86 -1.55 -16.51
N CYS A 91 -8.67 -0.68 -15.87
CA CYS A 91 -9.68 0.14 -16.54
C CYS A 91 -9.11 1.37 -17.27
N LEU A 92 -7.81 1.64 -17.16
CA LEU A 92 -7.16 2.80 -17.73
C LEU A 92 -6.64 2.53 -19.15
N THR A 93 -6.67 3.58 -19.98
CA THR A 93 -5.92 3.58 -21.25
C THR A 93 -4.41 3.63 -20.97
N ASP A 94 -3.59 3.29 -21.97
CA ASP A 94 -2.13 3.32 -21.84
C ASP A 94 -1.59 4.69 -21.45
N LEU A 95 -2.15 5.75 -21.98
CA LEU A 95 -1.77 7.12 -21.63
C LEU A 95 -2.15 7.45 -20.17
N GLU A 96 -3.37 7.13 -19.77
CA GLU A 96 -3.85 7.34 -18.40
C GLU A 96 -2.97 6.58 -17.40
N ARG A 97 -2.65 5.32 -17.71
CA ARG A 97 -1.78 4.47 -16.87
C ARG A 97 -0.37 5.05 -16.75
N LYS A 98 0.24 5.49 -17.86
CA LYS A 98 1.56 6.16 -17.84
C LYS A 98 1.55 7.39 -16.93
N VAL A 99 0.54 8.26 -17.05
CA VAL A 99 0.42 9.46 -16.21
C VAL A 99 0.29 9.10 -14.73
N ILE A 100 -0.53 8.10 -14.37
CA ILE A 100 -0.69 7.65 -12.99
C ILE A 100 0.63 7.10 -12.43
N VAL A 101 1.30 6.21 -13.16
CA VAL A 101 2.58 5.61 -12.73
C VAL A 101 3.64 6.70 -12.52
N MET A 102 3.80 7.62 -13.48
CA MET A 102 4.79 8.68 -13.38
C MET A 102 4.47 9.64 -12.22
N ARG A 103 3.20 10.00 -12.04
CA ARG A 103 2.79 10.97 -11.02
C ARG A 103 2.81 10.42 -9.60
N TYR A 104 2.22 9.24 -9.39
CA TYR A 104 1.96 8.72 -8.04
C TYR A 104 2.98 7.67 -7.60
N PHE A 105 3.48 6.83 -8.52
CA PHE A 105 4.43 5.77 -8.15
C PHE A 105 5.88 6.25 -8.25
N LYS A 106 6.19 7.07 -9.27
CA LYS A 106 7.52 7.70 -9.46
C LYS A 106 7.62 9.10 -8.87
N MET A 107 6.52 9.66 -8.36
CA MET A 107 6.43 10.97 -7.72
C MET A 107 6.93 12.15 -8.57
N GLN A 108 6.85 12.04 -9.90
CA GLN A 108 7.27 13.08 -10.83
C GLN A 108 6.31 14.28 -10.83
N ARG A 109 6.81 15.45 -11.17
CA ARG A 109 5.99 16.65 -11.32
C ARG A 109 5.19 16.61 -12.62
N MET A 110 4.01 17.22 -12.63
CA MET A 110 3.15 17.25 -13.85
C MET A 110 3.82 17.95 -15.04
N THR A 111 4.71 18.92 -14.79
CA THR A 111 5.52 19.55 -15.84
C THR A 111 6.43 18.53 -16.51
N GLU A 112 7.22 17.79 -15.73
CA GLU A 112 8.12 16.74 -16.23
C GLU A 112 7.37 15.65 -17.00
N ILE A 113 6.20 15.24 -16.49
CA ILE A 113 5.35 14.24 -17.14
C ILE A 113 4.85 14.75 -18.49
N SER A 114 4.37 15.99 -18.55
CA SER A 114 3.86 16.58 -19.78
C SER A 114 4.95 16.74 -20.83
N ASP A 115 6.13 17.20 -20.43
CA ASP A 115 7.31 17.32 -21.30
C ASP A 115 7.75 15.97 -21.84
N ASN A 116 7.83 14.93 -20.99
CA ASN A 116 8.20 13.57 -21.39
C ASN A 116 7.20 12.93 -22.37
N LEU A 117 5.92 13.26 -22.26
CA LEU A 117 4.86 12.69 -23.09
C LEU A 117 4.52 13.56 -24.31
N GLY A 118 5.12 14.76 -24.43
CA GLY A 118 4.87 15.69 -25.54
C GLY A 118 3.47 16.33 -25.52
N TYR A 119 2.90 16.56 -24.33
CA TYR A 119 1.56 17.18 -24.16
C TYR A 119 1.65 18.48 -23.37
N SER A 120 0.63 19.34 -23.50
CA SER A 120 0.50 20.50 -22.63
C SER A 120 0.20 20.09 -21.19
N ARG A 121 0.64 20.91 -20.23
CA ARG A 121 0.39 20.69 -18.79
C ARG A 121 -1.10 20.57 -18.47
N GLU A 122 -1.93 21.37 -19.13
CA GLU A 122 -3.38 21.38 -18.96
C GLU A 122 -3.99 20.07 -19.43
N TYR A 123 -3.52 19.55 -20.57
CA TYR A 123 -3.96 18.27 -21.09
C TYR A 123 -3.53 17.12 -20.16
N GLY A 124 -2.26 17.09 -19.74
CA GLY A 124 -1.77 16.12 -18.78
C GLY A 124 -2.57 16.13 -17.48
N SER A 125 -2.91 17.30 -16.96
CA SER A 125 -3.75 17.44 -15.76
C SER A 125 -5.17 16.93 -15.97
N ARG A 126 -5.76 17.11 -17.14
CA ARG A 126 -7.08 16.53 -17.49
C ARG A 126 -7.04 15.02 -17.57
N VAL A 127 -6.01 14.46 -18.21
CA VAL A 127 -5.79 13.01 -18.29
C VAL A 127 -5.65 12.41 -16.88
N ARG A 128 -4.83 13.02 -16.02
CA ARG A 128 -4.68 12.62 -14.63
C ARG A 128 -6.00 12.58 -13.86
N LYS A 129 -6.78 13.67 -13.95
CA LYS A 129 -8.08 13.76 -13.26
C LYS A 129 -9.05 12.67 -13.70
N ARG A 130 -9.12 12.41 -15.02
CA ARG A 130 -9.96 11.36 -15.58
C ARG A 130 -9.53 9.99 -15.09
N ALA A 131 -8.22 9.73 -15.09
CA ALA A 131 -7.67 8.47 -14.62
C ALA A 131 -7.96 8.23 -13.12
N VAL A 132 -7.76 9.23 -12.26
CA VAL A 132 -8.08 9.14 -10.83
C VAL A 132 -9.58 8.90 -10.61
N ASN A 133 -10.47 9.54 -11.37
CA ASN A 133 -11.91 9.27 -11.28
C ASN A 133 -12.24 7.82 -11.63
N LYS A 134 -11.69 7.29 -12.74
CA LYS A 134 -11.91 5.88 -13.13
C LYS A 134 -11.44 4.90 -12.05
N ILE A 135 -10.25 5.13 -11.52
CA ILE A 135 -9.72 4.34 -10.40
C ILE A 135 -10.64 4.41 -9.18
N GLY A 136 -11.09 5.62 -8.83
CA GLY A 136 -12.00 5.83 -7.71
C GLY A 136 -13.33 5.10 -7.88
N MET A 137 -13.90 5.11 -9.09
CA MET A 137 -15.13 4.34 -9.38
C MET A 137 -14.95 2.84 -9.10
N VAL A 138 -13.81 2.28 -9.48
CA VAL A 138 -13.50 0.86 -9.23
C VAL A 138 -13.24 0.59 -7.75
N LEU A 139 -12.41 1.41 -7.10
CA LEU A 139 -12.03 1.21 -5.69
C LEU A 139 -13.19 1.36 -4.71
N TRP A 140 -14.14 2.25 -5.00
CA TRP A 140 -15.22 2.60 -4.09
C TRP A 140 -16.58 2.06 -4.53
N GLY A 141 -16.67 1.44 -5.72
CA GLY A 141 -17.92 0.92 -6.27
C GLY A 141 -18.97 2.02 -6.51
N VAL A 142 -18.54 3.21 -6.92
CA VAL A 142 -19.40 4.39 -7.12
C VAL A 142 -19.46 4.79 -8.59
N THR A 143 -20.47 5.59 -8.94
CA THR A 143 -20.61 6.16 -10.28
C THR A 143 -19.75 7.42 -10.47
N SER A 144 -19.62 7.87 -11.74
CA SER A 144 -18.93 9.13 -12.06
C SER A 144 -19.59 10.33 -11.38
N GLU A 145 -20.92 10.36 -11.34
CA GLU A 145 -21.71 11.43 -10.72
C GLU A 145 -21.45 11.51 -9.21
N GLU A 146 -21.42 10.37 -8.53
CA GLU A 146 -21.10 10.28 -7.09
C GLU A 146 -19.67 10.73 -6.79
N MET A 147 -18.71 10.42 -7.67
CA MET A 147 -17.33 10.92 -7.54
C MET A 147 -17.28 12.45 -7.63
N ASP A 148 -17.99 13.06 -8.56
CA ASP A 148 -18.02 14.52 -8.73
C ASP A 148 -18.79 15.22 -7.61
N GLU A 149 -19.90 14.66 -7.12
CA GLU A 149 -20.64 15.20 -5.98
C GLU A 149 -19.80 15.26 -4.71
N THR A 150 -19.06 14.21 -4.38
CA THR A 150 -18.19 14.18 -3.19
C THR A 150 -17.09 15.23 -3.26
N ARG A 151 -16.64 15.55 -4.47
CA ARG A 151 -15.62 16.58 -4.74
C ARG A 151 -16.18 18.00 -4.61
N ASN A 152 -17.38 18.28 -5.14
CA ASN A 152 -17.99 19.61 -5.15
C ASN A 152 -18.45 20.02 -3.74
N ASN A 153 -19.01 19.10 -2.96
CA ASN A 153 -19.41 19.36 -1.57
C ASN A 153 -18.28 19.84 -0.67
N ASN A 154 -17.02 19.47 -0.96
CA ASN A 154 -15.87 19.93 -0.21
C ASN A 154 -15.30 21.28 -0.67
N ARG A 155 -15.60 21.74 -1.89
CA ARG A 155 -15.22 23.08 -2.34
C ARG A 155 -16.10 24.15 -1.72
N ASN A 156 -17.42 23.90 -1.59
CA ASN A 156 -18.38 24.83 -1.01
C ASN A 156 -18.25 25.00 0.52
N LYS A 157 -17.48 24.15 1.21
CA LYS A 157 -17.21 24.28 2.66
C LYS A 157 -15.95 25.09 2.98
N LYS A 158 -15.19 25.54 1.97
CA LYS A 158 -13.97 26.34 2.16
C LYS A 158 -14.15 27.82 1.84
N ASN A 159 -15.35 28.23 1.45
CA ASN A 159 -15.79 29.62 1.33
C ASN A 159 -16.76 29.93 2.48
#